data_fd837e5e6abd575479f68813913e04bf
#
_entry.id   fd837e5e6abd575479f68813913e04bf
#
_cell.length_a   1.000
_cell.length_b   1.000
_cell.length_c   1.000
_cell.angle_alpha   90.00
_cell.angle_beta   90.00
_cell.angle_gamma   90.00
#
_symmetry.space_group_name_H-M   'P 1'
#
loop_
_entity.id
_entity.type
_entity.pdbx_description
1 polymer ?
#
loop_
_entity_poly.entity_id
_entity_poly.type
_entity_poly.pdbx_seq_one_letter_code
_entity_poly.pdbx_strand_id
1 'polypeptide(L)'
;TQFFSDNIGVFAGKTVRIEGDPNRFAAGRGREQFSNLAFVANPVPLLAIPYSSLSAGMFYTSDPLFNQYLRFVILDPVDKTTTTGFNDMFSEGVTLIAEGRLHTHVGGKSGHILMGGVWSSRDFNAVGQDPRILFPPLGVPIAEKDDTWALFWNFDQFLVEDRCHPGRGWGIFGRAGISDGNTNPIKWYLSLGLGGTSPIGGRESDSFGVGWYYLGLSDELGPIANVLLQPRDETGVELYYKAAVCDWFEVTTDVQVIEPAIRRNATTALVAGIRANIEF
;
A
#
# COMPACT_ATOMS: atom_id res chain seq x y z
N THR A 1 -23.24 2.20 -3.69
CA THR A 1 -23.11 0.86 -4.28
C THR A 1 -24.49 0.33 -4.61
N GLN A 2 -24.64 -0.28 -5.79
CA GLN A 2 -25.87 -0.91 -6.26
C GLN A 2 -25.55 -2.31 -6.77
N PHE A 3 -26.27 -3.32 -6.30
CA PHE A 3 -26.19 -4.69 -6.80
C PHE A 3 -27.22 -4.92 -7.91
N PHE A 4 -26.81 -5.59 -8.98
CA PHE A 4 -27.68 -6.06 -10.07
C PHE A 4 -28.04 -7.54 -9.91
N SER A 5 -27.21 -8.28 -9.20
CA SER A 5 -27.44 -9.67 -8.81
C SER A 5 -26.67 -9.93 -7.50
N ASP A 6 -26.80 -11.14 -6.97
CA ASP A 6 -26.07 -11.56 -5.76
C ASP A 6 -24.54 -11.46 -5.90
N ASN A 7 -24.03 -11.44 -7.15
CA ASN A 7 -22.61 -11.50 -7.45
C ASN A 7 -22.06 -10.25 -8.15
N ILE A 8 -22.91 -9.43 -8.77
CA ILE A 8 -22.47 -8.29 -9.58
C ILE A 8 -23.01 -7.00 -9.01
N GLY A 9 -22.13 -6.04 -8.81
CA GLY A 9 -22.51 -4.70 -8.40
C GLY A 9 -21.66 -3.62 -9.05
N VAL A 10 -22.15 -2.39 -8.92
CA VAL A 10 -21.47 -1.17 -9.31
C VAL A 10 -21.42 -0.20 -8.14
N PHE A 11 -20.46 0.68 -8.17
CA PHE A 11 -20.38 1.81 -7.25
C PHE A 11 -19.94 3.06 -7.99
N ALA A 12 -20.33 4.20 -7.46
CA ALA A 12 -19.83 5.50 -7.88
C ALA A 12 -19.75 6.40 -6.65
N GLY A 13 -18.80 7.30 -6.64
CA GLY A 13 -18.61 8.26 -5.55
C GLY A 13 -17.15 8.66 -5.37
N LYS A 14 -16.88 9.29 -4.25
CA LYS A 14 -15.52 9.67 -3.86
C LYS A 14 -14.88 8.53 -3.10
N THR A 15 -13.76 8.02 -3.60
CA THR A 15 -13.03 6.91 -2.98
C THR A 15 -11.67 7.36 -2.44
N VAL A 16 -11.18 6.62 -1.45
CA VAL A 16 -9.87 6.85 -0.82
C VAL A 16 -8.98 5.63 -1.06
N ARG A 17 -7.78 5.87 -1.60
CA ARG A 17 -6.87 4.80 -2.08
C ARG A 17 -6.33 3.85 -1.00
N ILE A 18 -6.17 4.32 0.24
CA ILE A 18 -5.52 3.56 1.32
C ILE A 18 -6.29 2.28 1.70
N GLU A 19 -7.56 2.17 1.35
CA GLU A 19 -8.40 1.01 1.66
C GLU A 19 -8.33 -0.10 0.61
N GLY A 20 -7.59 0.11 -0.47
CA GLY A 20 -7.56 -0.78 -1.64
C GLY A 20 -6.64 -2.00 -1.55
N ASP A 21 -5.86 -2.15 -0.48
CA ASP A 21 -4.84 -3.22 -0.36
C ASP A 21 -5.02 -4.02 0.96
N PRO A 22 -6.14 -4.77 1.11
CA PRO A 22 -6.42 -5.49 2.34
C PRO A 22 -5.45 -6.65 2.55
N ASN A 23 -4.85 -6.73 3.74
CA ASN A 23 -4.04 -7.85 4.19
C ASN A 23 -4.37 -8.12 5.66
N ARG A 24 -4.46 -9.39 6.03
CA ARG A 24 -4.91 -9.80 7.36
C ARG A 24 -3.88 -9.50 8.46
N PHE A 25 -2.60 -9.59 8.13
CA PHE A 25 -1.50 -9.48 9.08
C PHE A 25 -0.73 -8.16 8.99
N ALA A 26 -0.99 -7.37 7.94
CA ALA A 26 -0.30 -6.12 7.68
C ALA A 26 -1.26 -5.10 7.05
N ALA A 27 -2.10 -4.50 7.89
CA ALA A 27 -3.12 -3.52 7.54
C ALA A 27 -3.28 -2.48 8.66
N GLY A 28 -4.47 -1.90 8.84
CA GLY A 28 -4.81 -1.06 9.99
C GLY A 28 -4.26 0.37 9.93
N ARG A 29 -3.78 0.81 8.77
CA ARG A 29 -3.32 2.20 8.51
C ARG A 29 -2.27 2.71 9.52
N GLY A 30 -1.37 1.84 9.97
CA GLY A 30 -0.35 2.18 10.96
C GLY A 30 -0.88 2.33 12.39
N ARG A 31 -2.13 1.99 12.68
CA ARG A 31 -2.71 2.09 14.03
C ARG A 31 -2.81 0.76 14.76
N GLU A 32 -3.20 -0.29 14.07
CA GLU A 32 -3.52 -1.60 14.69
C GLU A 32 -2.37 -2.60 14.61
N GLN A 33 -1.58 -2.54 13.55
CA GLN A 33 -0.48 -3.47 13.25
C GLN A 33 0.81 -2.69 13.01
N PHE A 34 1.51 -2.95 11.92
CA PHE A 34 2.72 -2.21 11.53
C PHE A 34 2.47 -0.72 11.40
N SER A 35 3.45 0.09 11.78
CA SER A 35 3.41 1.54 11.65
C SER A 35 4.04 2.04 10.34
N ASN A 36 5.02 1.32 9.80
CA ASN A 36 5.68 1.67 8.57
C ASN A 36 4.77 1.45 7.36
N LEU A 37 4.65 2.49 6.52
CA LEU A 37 3.80 2.47 5.33
C LEU A 37 4.13 1.30 4.38
N ALA A 38 5.39 0.90 4.31
CA ALA A 38 5.82 -0.22 3.48
C ALA A 38 5.17 -1.57 3.85
N PHE A 39 4.64 -1.73 5.08
CA PHE A 39 3.88 -2.91 5.46
C PHE A 39 2.37 -2.70 5.40
N VAL A 40 1.90 -1.45 5.44
CA VAL A 40 0.47 -1.13 5.48
C VAL A 40 -0.16 -1.16 4.09
N ALA A 41 0.58 -0.72 3.09
CA ALA A 41 0.13 -0.68 1.70
C ALA A 41 1.31 -0.89 0.74
N ASN A 42 1.01 -1.31 -0.49
CA ASN A 42 2.02 -1.37 -1.54
C ASN A 42 2.37 0.04 -2.01
N PRO A 43 3.60 0.53 -1.84
CA PRO A 43 3.96 1.90 -2.18
C PRO A 43 3.99 2.18 -3.70
N VAL A 44 4.17 1.14 -4.52
CA VAL A 44 4.33 1.28 -5.97
C VAL A 44 3.09 1.85 -6.66
N PRO A 45 1.86 1.30 -6.50
CA PRO A 45 0.67 1.87 -7.13
C PRO A 45 0.22 3.21 -6.52
N LEU A 46 0.69 3.56 -5.32
CA LEU A 46 0.23 4.76 -4.63
C LEU A 46 0.55 6.07 -5.35
N LEU A 47 1.57 6.11 -6.23
CA LEU A 47 1.91 7.30 -7.00
C LEU A 47 1.01 7.48 -8.22
N ALA A 48 0.48 6.40 -8.79
CA ALA A 48 -0.44 6.44 -9.92
C ALA A 48 -1.91 6.66 -9.49
N ILE A 49 -2.24 6.36 -8.23
CA ILE A 49 -3.60 6.46 -7.69
C ILE A 49 -3.69 7.70 -6.79
N PRO A 50 -4.59 8.67 -7.07
CA PRO A 50 -4.80 9.83 -6.20
C PRO A 50 -5.29 9.42 -4.80
N TYR A 51 -4.98 10.21 -3.78
CA TYR A 51 -5.37 9.91 -2.40
C TYR A 51 -6.89 9.84 -2.24
N SER A 52 -7.62 10.81 -2.82
CA SER A 52 -9.08 10.85 -2.80
C SER A 52 -9.60 11.48 -4.08
N SER A 53 -10.43 10.75 -4.80
CA SER A 53 -10.92 11.16 -6.13
C SER A 53 -12.30 10.62 -6.41
N LEU A 54 -12.99 11.25 -7.36
CA LEU A 54 -14.23 10.71 -7.92
C LEU A 54 -13.93 9.44 -8.71
N SER A 55 -14.73 8.42 -8.49
CA SER A 55 -14.56 7.13 -9.13
C SER A 55 -15.89 6.47 -9.41
N ALA A 56 -15.86 5.57 -10.38
CA ALA A 56 -16.91 4.60 -10.61
C ALA A 56 -16.28 3.24 -10.90
N GLY A 57 -16.98 2.17 -10.55
CA GLY A 57 -16.45 0.85 -10.79
C GLY A 57 -17.52 -0.22 -10.79
N MET A 58 -17.11 -1.38 -11.27
CA MET A 58 -17.90 -2.60 -11.21
C MET A 58 -17.10 -3.70 -10.52
N PHE A 59 -17.82 -4.60 -9.89
CA PHE A 59 -17.19 -5.77 -9.28
C PHE A 59 -18.08 -7.00 -9.48
N TYR A 60 -17.37 -8.13 -9.53
CA TYR A 60 -17.95 -9.46 -9.38
C TYR A 60 -17.43 -10.06 -8.08
N THR A 61 -18.31 -10.63 -7.25
CA THR A 61 -17.93 -11.39 -6.07
C THR A 61 -18.70 -12.70 -6.02
N SER A 62 -18.04 -13.77 -5.63
CA SER A 62 -18.67 -15.06 -5.35
C SER A 62 -18.89 -15.26 -3.84
N ASP A 63 -18.52 -14.28 -3.03
CA ASP A 63 -18.58 -14.33 -1.57
C ASP A 63 -19.18 -13.03 -1.00
N PRO A 64 -20.27 -13.11 -0.21
CA PRO A 64 -20.87 -11.94 0.43
C PRO A 64 -19.91 -11.14 1.33
N LEU A 65 -18.86 -11.77 1.85
CA LEU A 65 -17.85 -11.14 2.69
C LEU A 65 -16.70 -10.50 1.88
N PHE A 66 -16.79 -10.53 0.54
CA PHE A 66 -15.76 -10.00 -0.36
C PHE A 66 -14.35 -10.60 -0.14
N ASN A 67 -14.26 -11.84 0.30
CA ASN A 67 -12.98 -12.56 0.35
C ASN A 67 -12.48 -12.93 -1.04
N GLN A 68 -13.41 -13.04 -2.03
CA GLN A 68 -13.12 -13.28 -3.43
C GLN A 68 -13.85 -12.26 -4.28
N TYR A 69 -13.12 -11.55 -5.13
CA TYR A 69 -13.71 -10.59 -6.07
C TYR A 69 -12.82 -10.33 -7.27
N LEU A 70 -13.44 -9.83 -8.34
CA LEU A 70 -12.80 -9.16 -9.45
C LEU A 70 -13.38 -7.73 -9.51
N ARG A 71 -12.55 -6.71 -9.60
CA ARG A 71 -12.95 -5.32 -9.57
C ARG A 71 -12.28 -4.53 -10.69
N PHE A 72 -13.07 -3.68 -11.34
CA PHE A 72 -12.61 -2.69 -12.31
C PHE A 72 -13.06 -1.31 -11.85
N VAL A 73 -12.15 -0.36 -11.83
CA VAL A 73 -12.39 1.00 -11.35
C VAL A 73 -11.84 1.98 -12.36
N ILE A 74 -12.64 2.99 -12.67
CA ILE A 74 -12.23 4.22 -13.34
C ILE A 74 -12.29 5.36 -12.34
N LEU A 75 -11.24 6.19 -12.28
CA LEU A 75 -11.21 7.33 -11.38
C LEU A 75 -10.52 8.53 -12.03
N ASP A 76 -10.91 9.71 -11.56
CA ASP A 76 -10.25 10.97 -11.89
C ASP A 76 -8.80 10.91 -11.39
N PRO A 77 -7.80 11.18 -12.24
CA PRO A 77 -6.38 11.02 -11.87
C PRO A 77 -5.86 12.11 -10.94
N VAL A 78 -6.67 13.16 -10.67
CA VAL A 78 -6.28 14.28 -9.82
C VAL A 78 -6.84 14.13 -8.41
N ASP A 79 -6.02 14.48 -7.42
CA ASP A 79 -6.45 14.46 -6.02
C ASP A 79 -7.44 15.59 -5.72
N LYS A 80 -8.59 15.25 -5.19
CA LYS A 80 -9.72 16.15 -4.90
C LYS A 80 -10.11 16.12 -3.41
N THR A 81 -9.16 16.03 -2.51
CA THR A 81 -9.41 15.90 -1.06
C THR A 81 -10.29 17.00 -0.48
N THR A 82 -10.16 18.24 -0.95
CA THR A 82 -10.83 19.42 -0.40
C THR A 82 -12.02 19.93 -1.23
N THR A 83 -12.28 19.34 -2.40
CA THR A 83 -13.36 19.77 -3.32
C THR A 83 -14.30 18.62 -3.66
N THR A 84 -15.44 18.92 -4.27
CA THR A 84 -16.35 17.88 -4.80
C THR A 84 -15.76 17.15 -6.00
N GLY A 85 -14.92 17.82 -6.81
CA GLY A 85 -14.26 17.28 -7.99
C GLY A 85 -15.12 17.20 -9.25
N PHE A 86 -16.39 17.66 -9.22
CA PHE A 86 -17.26 17.55 -10.41
C PHE A 86 -16.97 18.58 -11.50
N ASN A 87 -16.41 19.76 -11.16
CA ASN A 87 -16.23 20.84 -12.13
C ASN A 87 -15.16 20.56 -13.17
N ASP A 88 -14.17 19.75 -12.82
CA ASP A 88 -12.98 19.44 -13.59
C ASP A 88 -12.72 17.91 -13.66
N MET A 89 -13.80 17.14 -13.53
CA MET A 89 -13.72 15.68 -13.57
C MET A 89 -13.16 15.20 -14.92
N PHE A 90 -12.12 14.36 -14.86
CA PHE A 90 -11.40 13.80 -16.01
C PHE A 90 -10.73 14.83 -16.95
N SER A 91 -10.54 16.08 -16.50
CA SER A 91 -9.88 17.11 -17.31
C SER A 91 -8.41 16.82 -17.61
N GLU A 92 -7.73 16.07 -16.73
CA GLU A 92 -6.32 15.70 -16.86
C GLU A 92 -6.13 14.22 -17.25
N GLY A 93 -7.17 13.56 -17.76
CA GLY A 93 -7.11 12.16 -18.16
C GLY A 93 -7.89 11.22 -17.25
N VAL A 94 -7.49 9.97 -17.19
CA VAL A 94 -8.17 8.91 -16.45
C VAL A 94 -7.20 7.95 -15.79
N THR A 95 -7.53 7.43 -14.59
CA THR A 95 -6.82 6.31 -13.99
C THR A 95 -7.73 5.07 -13.99
N LEU A 96 -7.20 3.95 -14.47
CA LEU A 96 -7.88 2.66 -14.52
C LEU A 96 -7.20 1.70 -13.55
N ILE A 97 -8.01 0.97 -12.78
CA ILE A 97 -7.55 -0.10 -11.89
C ILE A 97 -8.30 -1.37 -12.22
N ALA A 98 -7.56 -2.47 -12.36
CA ALA A 98 -8.12 -3.81 -12.43
C ALA A 98 -7.46 -4.66 -11.36
N GLU A 99 -8.25 -5.33 -10.52
CA GLU A 99 -7.72 -6.22 -9.50
C GLU A 99 -8.61 -7.42 -9.24
N GLY A 100 -7.99 -8.50 -8.82
CA GLY A 100 -8.68 -9.71 -8.38
C GLY A 100 -8.13 -10.20 -7.05
N ARG A 101 -9.04 -10.62 -6.17
CA ARG A 101 -8.72 -11.27 -4.91
C ARG A 101 -9.31 -12.67 -4.87
N LEU A 102 -8.48 -13.63 -4.48
CA LEU A 102 -8.87 -15.03 -4.33
C LEU A 102 -8.68 -15.46 -2.88
N HIS A 103 -9.67 -16.15 -2.35
CA HIS A 103 -9.54 -16.86 -1.09
C HIS A 103 -8.83 -18.20 -1.35
N THR A 104 -7.81 -18.49 -0.57
CA THR A 104 -7.00 -19.71 -0.68
C THR A 104 -7.10 -20.57 0.57
N HIS A 105 -6.89 -21.86 0.41
CA HIS A 105 -6.84 -22.81 1.52
C HIS A 105 -5.60 -23.70 1.37
N VAL A 106 -4.56 -23.40 2.12
CA VAL A 106 -3.33 -24.19 2.14
C VAL A 106 -3.23 -24.96 3.44
N GLY A 107 -3.18 -26.30 3.35
CA GLY A 107 -3.18 -27.16 4.53
C GLY A 107 -4.44 -27.02 5.40
N GLY A 108 -5.59 -26.69 4.81
CA GLY A 108 -6.87 -26.49 5.49
C GLY A 108 -6.96 -25.18 6.28
N LYS A 109 -6.05 -24.23 6.05
CA LYS A 109 -6.01 -22.91 6.69
C LYS A 109 -6.30 -21.82 5.69
N SER A 110 -6.99 -20.76 6.13
CA SER A 110 -7.42 -19.64 5.32
C SER A 110 -6.25 -18.76 4.88
N GLY A 111 -6.32 -18.26 3.66
CA GLY A 111 -5.39 -17.28 3.10
C GLY A 111 -6.03 -16.51 1.95
N HIS A 112 -5.34 -15.48 1.45
CA HIS A 112 -5.77 -14.70 0.31
C HIS A 112 -4.59 -14.38 -0.59
N ILE A 113 -4.90 -14.23 -1.87
CA ILE A 113 -3.99 -13.68 -2.88
C ILE A 113 -4.75 -12.57 -3.59
N LEU A 114 -4.14 -11.40 -3.70
CA LEU A 114 -4.63 -10.26 -4.46
C LEU A 114 -3.59 -9.90 -5.52
N MET A 115 -4.04 -9.66 -6.74
CA MET A 115 -3.21 -9.18 -7.84
C MET A 115 -3.97 -8.07 -8.57
N GLY A 116 -3.24 -7.06 -9.02
CA GLY A 116 -3.86 -5.98 -9.76
C GLY A 116 -2.86 -5.16 -10.56
N GLY A 117 -3.44 -4.27 -11.37
CA GLY A 117 -2.70 -3.28 -12.13
C GLY A 117 -3.41 -1.94 -12.13
N VAL A 118 -2.64 -0.89 -12.25
CA VAL A 118 -3.10 0.48 -12.44
C VAL A 118 -2.42 1.07 -13.67
N TRP A 119 -3.15 1.84 -14.43
CA TRP A 119 -2.68 2.68 -15.52
C TRP A 119 -3.35 4.04 -15.44
N SER A 120 -2.58 5.11 -15.65
CA SER A 120 -3.09 6.48 -15.64
C SER A 120 -2.58 7.22 -16.87
N SER A 121 -3.49 7.91 -17.58
CA SER A 121 -3.20 8.72 -18.76
C SER A 121 -2.92 10.19 -18.42
N ARG A 122 -2.75 10.52 -17.14
CA ARG A 122 -2.36 11.87 -16.75
C ARG A 122 -0.88 12.10 -17.06
N ASP A 123 -0.51 13.35 -17.35
CA ASP A 123 0.87 13.77 -17.43
C ASP A 123 1.57 13.71 -16.07
N PHE A 124 2.72 13.09 -16.03
CA PHE A 124 3.57 12.96 -14.83
C PHE A 124 4.93 13.60 -15.07
N ASN A 125 5.47 14.22 -14.04
CA ASN A 125 6.86 14.66 -14.10
C ASN A 125 7.79 13.45 -14.26
N ALA A 126 8.68 13.48 -15.25
CA ALA A 126 9.68 12.44 -15.39
C ALA A 126 10.62 12.43 -14.18
N VAL A 127 11.01 11.24 -13.74
CA VAL A 127 11.96 11.04 -12.63
C VAL A 127 13.34 11.60 -12.99
N GLY A 128 13.77 11.43 -14.24
CA GLY A 128 15.01 11.97 -14.79
C GLY A 128 14.83 13.37 -15.36
N GLN A 129 15.24 14.39 -14.63
CA GLN A 129 15.21 15.78 -15.09
C GLN A 129 16.55 16.24 -15.62
N ASP A 130 16.53 17.16 -16.62
CA ASP A 130 17.74 17.80 -17.14
C ASP A 130 18.40 18.68 -16.05
N PRO A 131 19.69 18.49 -15.72
CA PRO A 131 20.37 19.29 -14.70
C PRO A 131 20.34 20.80 -14.94
N ARG A 132 20.18 21.25 -16.19
CA ARG A 132 20.11 22.67 -16.55
C ARG A 132 18.85 23.36 -15.99
N ILE A 133 17.82 22.61 -15.55
CA ILE A 133 16.62 23.17 -14.88
C ILE A 133 17.00 23.94 -13.60
N LEU A 134 18.14 23.63 -12.97
CA LEU A 134 18.64 24.34 -11.80
C LEU A 134 19.16 25.74 -12.11
N PHE A 135 19.26 26.11 -13.38
CA PHE A 135 19.72 27.41 -13.86
C PHE A 135 18.58 28.17 -14.56
N PRO A 136 17.70 28.86 -13.81
CA PRO A 136 16.48 29.49 -14.33
C PRO A 136 16.63 30.32 -15.61
N PRO A 137 17.76 31.05 -15.85
CA PRO A 137 17.93 31.81 -17.08
C PRO A 137 17.92 30.98 -18.36
N LEU A 138 18.16 29.65 -18.26
CA LEU A 138 18.23 28.79 -19.45
C LEU A 138 16.84 28.35 -19.95
N GLY A 139 15.77 28.54 -19.16
CA GLY A 139 14.40 28.25 -19.58
C GLY A 139 14.14 26.79 -19.97
N VAL A 140 14.86 25.84 -19.38
CA VAL A 140 14.66 24.41 -19.63
C VAL A 140 13.33 23.99 -19.02
N PRO A 141 12.39 23.41 -19.79
CA PRO A 141 11.12 22.93 -19.25
C PRO A 141 11.31 21.70 -18.38
N ILE A 142 10.37 21.47 -17.45
CA ILE A 142 10.25 20.21 -16.71
C ILE A 142 9.91 19.10 -17.72
N ALA A 143 10.64 18.01 -17.69
CA ALA A 143 10.34 16.86 -18.54
C ALA A 143 9.13 16.11 -17.98
N GLU A 144 8.15 15.84 -18.84
CA GLU A 144 6.91 15.15 -18.52
C GLU A 144 6.78 13.86 -19.32
N LYS A 145 5.90 12.98 -18.87
CA LYS A 145 5.51 11.71 -19.48
C LYS A 145 3.98 11.60 -19.48
N ASP A 146 3.44 11.14 -20.59
CA ASP A 146 2.00 11.15 -20.88
C ASP A 146 1.22 10.09 -20.13
N ASP A 147 1.88 9.11 -19.49
CA ASP A 147 1.23 8.04 -18.76
C ASP A 147 2.13 7.42 -17.67
N THR A 148 1.52 6.59 -16.85
CA THR A 148 2.24 5.72 -15.89
C THR A 148 1.46 4.44 -15.66
N TRP A 149 2.17 3.38 -15.26
CA TRP A 149 1.55 2.12 -14.89
C TRP A 149 2.25 1.49 -13.69
N ALA A 150 1.52 0.62 -12.99
CA ALA A 150 2.06 -0.24 -11.96
C ALA A 150 1.31 -1.57 -11.89
N LEU A 151 2.04 -2.63 -11.57
CA LEU A 151 1.48 -3.93 -11.21
C LEU A 151 1.79 -4.22 -9.74
N PHE A 152 0.83 -4.84 -9.05
CA PHE A 152 0.97 -5.13 -7.63
C PHE A 152 0.39 -6.48 -7.26
N TRP A 153 0.94 -7.05 -6.20
CA TRP A 153 0.57 -8.32 -5.63
C TRP A 153 0.63 -8.26 -4.11
N ASN A 154 -0.28 -8.98 -3.46
CA ASN A 154 -0.41 -9.09 -2.02
C ASN A 154 -0.89 -10.49 -1.67
N PHE A 155 -0.39 -11.08 -0.60
CA PHE A 155 -0.90 -12.32 -0.04
C PHE A 155 -0.86 -12.32 1.47
N ASP A 156 -1.76 -13.10 2.05
CA ASP A 156 -1.74 -13.53 3.44
C ASP A 156 -2.09 -15.02 3.53
N GLN A 157 -1.48 -15.75 4.46
CA GLN A 157 -1.74 -17.15 4.68
C GLN A 157 -1.53 -17.53 6.14
N PHE A 158 -2.57 -18.05 6.80
CA PHE A 158 -2.42 -18.61 8.13
C PHE A 158 -1.47 -19.81 8.13
N LEU A 159 -0.53 -19.84 9.06
CA LEU A 159 0.29 -21.00 9.42
C LEU A 159 -0.30 -21.75 10.60
N VAL A 160 -0.88 -21.02 11.55
CA VAL A 160 -1.64 -21.53 12.69
C VAL A 160 -2.95 -20.78 12.74
N GLU A 161 -4.06 -21.49 12.70
CA GLU A 161 -5.41 -20.93 12.78
C GLU A 161 -6.19 -21.67 13.85
N ASP A 162 -6.88 -20.93 14.72
CA ASP A 162 -7.72 -21.51 15.77
C ASP A 162 -8.99 -22.10 15.14
N ARG A 163 -9.20 -23.39 15.33
CA ARG A 163 -10.37 -24.10 14.80
C ARG A 163 -11.68 -23.67 15.45
N CYS A 164 -11.64 -23.19 16.69
CA CYS A 164 -12.81 -22.76 17.43
C CYS A 164 -13.15 -21.29 17.14
N HIS A 165 -12.18 -20.50 16.73
CA HIS A 165 -12.32 -19.07 16.44
C HIS A 165 -11.69 -18.75 15.09
N PRO A 166 -12.39 -19.03 13.96
CA PRO A 166 -11.90 -18.75 12.62
C PRO A 166 -11.46 -17.28 12.50
N GLY A 167 -10.28 -17.05 11.89
CA GLY A 167 -9.69 -15.73 11.79
C GLY A 167 -8.76 -15.33 12.94
N ARG A 168 -8.67 -16.12 14.01
CA ARG A 168 -7.62 -16.03 15.04
C ARG A 168 -6.46 -16.93 14.69
N GLY A 169 -5.24 -16.46 14.98
CA GLY A 169 -4.03 -17.19 14.74
C GLY A 169 -2.96 -16.29 14.13
N TRP A 170 -1.91 -16.88 13.63
CA TRP A 170 -0.81 -16.15 13.00
C TRP A 170 -0.38 -16.81 11.70
N GLY A 171 0.27 -16.02 10.84
CA GLY A 171 0.66 -16.49 9.53
C GLY A 171 1.70 -15.61 8.88
N ILE A 172 1.91 -15.86 7.61
CA ILE A 172 2.81 -15.10 6.74
C ILE A 172 2.02 -14.15 5.87
N PHE A 173 2.66 -13.04 5.53
CA PHE A 173 2.16 -12.10 4.56
C PHE A 173 3.28 -11.60 3.66
N GLY A 174 2.90 -11.05 2.53
CA GLY A 174 3.86 -10.36 1.66
C GLY A 174 3.17 -9.50 0.62
N ARG A 175 3.92 -8.55 0.10
CA ARG A 175 3.54 -7.69 -1.01
C ARG A 175 4.68 -7.55 -1.98
N ALA A 176 4.36 -7.41 -3.25
CA ALA A 176 5.32 -7.04 -4.29
C ALA A 176 4.69 -6.07 -5.28
N GLY A 177 5.50 -5.27 -5.94
CA GLY A 177 5.05 -4.36 -6.96
C GLY A 177 6.17 -3.96 -7.92
N ILE A 178 5.77 -3.60 -9.13
CA ILE A 178 6.65 -3.01 -10.15
C ILE A 178 5.92 -1.84 -10.82
N SER A 179 6.64 -0.85 -11.25
CA SER A 179 6.07 0.33 -11.93
C SER A 179 6.93 0.79 -13.09
N ASP A 180 6.37 1.76 -13.84
CA ASP A 180 7.12 2.55 -14.78
C ASP A 180 8.15 3.41 -14.04
N GLY A 181 9.42 3.06 -14.15
CA GLY A 181 10.51 3.78 -13.52
C GLY A 181 10.76 5.19 -14.08
N ASN A 182 10.12 5.59 -15.19
CA ASN A 182 10.26 6.94 -15.74
C ASN A 182 9.44 7.97 -14.95
N THR A 183 8.33 7.54 -14.35
CA THR A 183 7.38 8.42 -13.64
C THR A 183 7.38 8.16 -12.14
N ASN A 184 7.83 6.98 -11.74
CA ASN A 184 7.83 6.54 -10.34
C ASN A 184 9.26 6.34 -9.84
N PRO A 185 9.72 7.04 -8.79
CA PRO A 185 11.04 6.83 -8.23
C PRO A 185 11.22 5.43 -7.60
N ILE A 186 10.14 4.72 -7.27
CA ILE A 186 10.15 3.33 -6.80
C ILE A 186 9.83 2.43 -7.99
N LYS A 187 10.84 1.76 -8.56
CA LYS A 187 10.70 0.86 -9.70
C LYS A 187 10.10 -0.48 -9.32
N TRP A 188 10.48 -1.00 -8.16
CA TRP A 188 9.96 -2.25 -7.62
C TRP A 188 9.98 -2.27 -6.09
N TYR A 189 9.17 -3.13 -5.54
CA TYR A 189 8.99 -3.26 -4.11
C TYR A 189 8.72 -4.72 -3.73
N LEU A 190 9.23 -5.13 -2.56
CA LEU A 190 8.97 -6.42 -1.95
C LEU A 190 8.85 -6.24 -0.43
N SER A 191 7.86 -6.87 0.20
CA SER A 191 7.82 -7.08 1.65
C SER A 191 7.40 -8.49 1.99
N LEU A 192 7.92 -8.99 3.10
CA LEU A 192 7.58 -10.29 3.68
C LEU A 192 7.56 -10.18 5.20
N GLY A 193 6.69 -10.95 5.84
CA GLY A 193 6.65 -10.95 7.29
C GLY A 193 5.77 -12.04 7.89
N LEU A 194 5.77 -12.04 9.21
CA LEU A 194 4.92 -12.85 10.09
C LEU A 194 4.08 -11.92 10.94
N GLY A 195 2.85 -12.29 11.21
CA GLY A 195 1.98 -11.51 12.09
C GLY A 195 0.73 -12.27 12.50
N GLY A 196 0.01 -11.68 13.43
CA GLY A 196 -1.27 -12.21 13.89
C GLY A 196 -1.43 -12.22 15.41
N THR A 197 -2.33 -13.06 15.89
CA THR A 197 -2.61 -13.22 17.31
C THR A 197 -1.42 -13.85 18.05
N SER A 198 -1.14 -13.37 19.25
CA SER A 198 -0.03 -13.87 20.07
C SER A 198 -0.18 -15.38 20.36
N PRO A 199 0.89 -16.16 20.18
CA PRO A 199 0.92 -17.57 20.53
C PRO A 199 1.13 -17.82 22.05
N ILE A 200 1.25 -16.75 22.85
CA ILE A 200 1.52 -16.83 24.28
C ILE A 200 0.21 -17.15 25.02
N GLY A 201 0.18 -18.25 25.80
CA GLY A 201 -1.00 -18.63 26.55
C GLY A 201 -1.42 -17.56 27.58
N GLY A 202 -2.71 -17.25 27.62
CA GLY A 202 -3.28 -16.16 28.43
C GLY A 202 -3.14 -14.77 27.81
N ARG A 203 -2.59 -14.69 26.58
CA ARG A 203 -2.40 -13.44 25.82
C ARG A 203 -3.02 -13.54 24.41
N GLU A 204 -4.13 -14.25 24.30
CA GLU A 204 -4.82 -14.54 23.02
C GLU A 204 -5.48 -13.30 22.40
N SER A 205 -5.63 -12.21 23.16
CA SER A 205 -6.10 -10.91 22.67
C SER A 205 -4.99 -10.02 22.17
N ASP A 206 -3.72 -10.37 22.44
CA ASP A 206 -2.58 -9.63 21.94
C ASP A 206 -2.29 -9.97 20.49
N SER A 207 -1.56 -9.08 19.81
CA SER A 207 -1.05 -9.34 18.46
C SER A 207 0.42 -8.92 18.32
N PHE A 208 1.09 -9.52 17.34
CA PHE A 208 2.48 -9.24 17.05
C PHE A 208 2.71 -9.24 15.54
N GLY A 209 3.83 -8.65 15.14
CA GLY A 209 4.32 -8.78 13.77
C GLY A 209 5.78 -8.49 13.68
N VAL A 210 6.44 -9.17 12.75
CA VAL A 210 7.79 -8.89 12.29
C VAL A 210 7.80 -8.91 10.77
N GLY A 211 8.38 -7.88 10.16
CA GLY A 211 8.42 -7.75 8.72
C GLY A 211 9.73 -7.15 8.23
N TRP A 212 10.09 -7.50 7.02
CA TRP A 212 11.19 -6.92 6.25
C TRP A 212 10.65 -6.40 4.92
N TYR A 213 11.19 -5.28 4.46
CA TYR A 213 10.86 -4.73 3.14
C TYR A 213 12.11 -4.24 2.40
N TYR A 214 11.94 -4.13 1.08
CA TYR A 214 12.93 -3.56 0.18
C TYR A 214 12.22 -2.73 -0.89
N LEU A 215 12.71 -1.51 -1.12
CA LEU A 215 12.29 -0.58 -2.17
C LEU A 215 13.45 -0.40 -3.13
N GLY A 216 13.31 -0.89 -4.35
CA GLY A 216 14.26 -0.66 -5.43
C GLY A 216 13.93 0.64 -6.14
N LEU A 217 14.88 1.56 -6.17
CA LEU A 217 14.72 2.83 -6.84
C LEU A 217 14.85 2.69 -8.35
N SER A 218 14.33 3.69 -9.07
CA SER A 218 14.46 3.78 -10.52
C SER A 218 15.88 4.13 -10.94
N ASP A 219 16.38 3.45 -11.97
CA ASP A 219 17.65 3.76 -12.64
C ASP A 219 17.60 5.09 -13.39
N GLU A 220 16.39 5.63 -13.65
CA GLU A 220 16.14 6.90 -14.31
C GLU A 220 16.33 8.12 -13.39
N LEU A 221 16.62 7.91 -12.10
CA LEU A 221 16.98 8.98 -11.16
C LEU A 221 18.21 9.73 -11.69
N GLY A 222 17.97 10.92 -12.21
CA GLY A 222 18.97 11.71 -12.93
C GLY A 222 20.06 12.28 -12.03
N PRO A 223 21.05 12.98 -12.64
CA PRO A 223 22.20 13.53 -11.92
C PRO A 223 21.82 14.54 -10.82
N ILE A 224 20.68 15.23 -10.94
CA ILE A 224 20.18 16.14 -9.90
C ILE A 224 19.92 15.38 -8.61
N ALA A 225 19.18 14.28 -8.69
CA ALA A 225 18.88 13.46 -7.53
C ALA A 225 20.17 12.86 -6.94
N ASN A 226 21.08 12.39 -7.79
CA ASN A 226 22.35 11.81 -7.35
C ASN A 226 23.23 12.81 -6.57
N VAL A 227 23.29 14.07 -7.02
CA VAL A 227 24.08 15.12 -6.35
C VAL A 227 23.41 15.60 -5.06
N LEU A 228 22.09 15.79 -5.08
CA LEU A 228 21.36 16.39 -3.96
C LEU A 228 20.99 15.37 -2.86
N LEU A 229 20.59 14.16 -3.23
CA LEU A 229 19.99 13.18 -2.32
C LEU A 229 20.88 11.97 -2.08
N GLN A 230 21.80 11.65 -3.03
CA GLN A 230 22.59 10.40 -3.03
C GLN A 230 21.67 9.18 -2.82
N PRO A 231 20.68 8.97 -3.72
CA PRO A 231 19.67 7.94 -3.57
C PRO A 231 20.30 6.55 -3.60
N ARG A 232 19.71 5.66 -2.85
CA ARG A 232 19.97 4.21 -2.86
C ARG A 232 18.68 3.47 -2.62
N ASP A 233 18.66 2.19 -2.89
CA ASP A 233 17.55 1.35 -2.48
C ASP A 233 17.35 1.42 -0.98
N GLU A 234 16.08 1.42 -0.56
CA GLU A 234 15.70 1.45 0.84
C GLU A 234 15.39 0.04 1.33
N THR A 235 15.80 -0.28 2.53
CA THR A 235 15.39 -1.51 3.20
C THR A 235 15.12 -1.25 4.67
N GLY A 236 14.23 -2.04 5.26
CA GLY A 236 13.95 -1.91 6.68
C GLY A 236 13.28 -3.15 7.27
N VAL A 237 13.38 -3.21 8.58
CA VAL A 237 12.72 -4.23 9.41
C VAL A 237 11.88 -3.51 10.46
N GLU A 238 10.69 -4.00 10.72
CA GLU A 238 9.84 -3.57 11.83
C GLU A 238 9.41 -4.77 12.66
N LEU A 239 9.43 -4.60 13.98
CA LEU A 239 8.86 -5.50 14.96
C LEU A 239 7.88 -4.72 15.81
N TYR A 240 6.65 -5.22 15.95
CA TYR A 240 5.69 -4.67 16.89
C TYR A 240 5.09 -5.76 17.80
N TYR A 241 4.67 -5.33 19.00
CA TYR A 241 3.82 -6.11 19.90
C TYR A 241 2.71 -5.22 20.45
N LYS A 242 1.46 -5.64 20.23
CA LYS A 242 0.25 -4.98 20.71
C LYS A 242 -0.32 -5.78 21.87
N ALA A 243 -0.30 -5.20 23.05
CA ALA A 243 -0.83 -5.77 24.27
C ALA A 243 -2.26 -5.24 24.52
N ALA A 244 -3.24 -6.14 24.58
CA ALA A 244 -4.56 -5.83 25.08
C ALA A 244 -4.49 -5.74 26.61
N VAL A 245 -4.60 -4.53 27.15
CA VAL A 245 -4.58 -4.28 28.60
C VAL A 245 -5.95 -4.58 29.20
N CYS A 246 -7.01 -4.20 28.48
CA CYS A 246 -8.40 -4.56 28.76
C CYS A 246 -9.20 -4.42 27.45
N ASP A 247 -10.50 -4.71 27.47
CA ASP A 247 -11.38 -4.77 26.29
C ASP A 247 -11.46 -3.45 25.51
N TRP A 248 -11.17 -2.32 26.13
CA TRP A 248 -11.25 -0.98 25.53
C TRP A 248 -9.89 -0.27 25.44
N PHE A 249 -8.79 -0.87 25.92
CA PHE A 249 -7.48 -0.23 25.94
C PHE A 249 -6.35 -1.17 25.48
N GLU A 250 -5.66 -0.76 24.43
CA GLU A 250 -4.52 -1.47 23.87
C GLU A 250 -3.26 -0.58 23.87
N VAL A 251 -2.10 -1.18 24.06
CA VAL A 251 -0.80 -0.52 23.95
C VAL A 251 0.07 -1.29 22.98
N THR A 252 0.59 -0.60 21.98
CA THR A 252 1.52 -1.17 21.00
C THR A 252 2.89 -0.56 21.16
N THR A 253 3.91 -1.39 21.27
CA THR A 253 5.32 -0.99 21.13
C THR A 253 5.81 -1.42 19.76
N ASP A 254 6.61 -0.58 19.09
CA ASP A 254 7.27 -0.92 17.83
C ASP A 254 8.72 -0.46 17.79
N VAL A 255 9.54 -1.18 17.05
CA VAL A 255 10.93 -0.85 16.79
C VAL A 255 11.21 -1.10 15.31
N GLN A 256 11.83 -0.12 14.65
CA GLN A 256 12.21 -0.22 13.25
C GLN A 256 13.68 0.08 13.08
N VAL A 257 14.33 -0.66 12.19
CA VAL A 257 15.67 -0.37 11.68
C VAL A 257 15.54 -0.14 10.19
N ILE A 258 15.90 1.05 9.72
CA ILE A 258 15.70 1.49 8.34
C ILE A 258 17.03 1.96 7.77
N GLU A 259 17.39 1.48 6.60
CA GLU A 259 18.40 2.07 5.73
C GLU A 259 17.70 2.94 4.69
N PRO A 260 17.59 4.27 4.90
CA PRO A 260 16.70 5.12 4.12
C PRO A 260 17.20 5.33 2.69
N ALA A 261 16.26 5.60 1.77
CA ALA A 261 16.54 5.89 0.36
C ALA A 261 17.42 7.13 0.15
N ILE A 262 17.36 8.10 1.06
CA ILE A 262 18.18 9.33 1.01
C ILE A 262 19.39 9.18 1.93
N ARG A 263 20.54 8.90 1.36
CA ARG A 263 21.79 8.62 2.10
C ARG A 263 22.45 9.85 2.70
N ARG A 264 22.19 11.03 2.18
CA ARG A 264 22.89 12.27 2.57
C ARG A 264 22.84 12.56 4.06
N ASN A 265 21.74 12.22 4.74
CA ASN A 265 21.49 12.59 6.13
C ASN A 265 21.63 11.43 7.13
N ALA A 266 21.50 10.19 6.68
CA ALA A 266 21.60 9.02 7.56
C ALA A 266 21.95 7.76 6.78
N THR A 267 22.82 6.92 7.36
CA THR A 267 23.13 5.60 6.82
C THR A 267 22.16 4.54 7.33
N THR A 268 21.74 4.66 8.58
CA THR A 268 20.79 3.78 9.24
C THR A 268 20.01 4.60 10.27
N ALA A 269 18.72 4.40 10.35
CA ALA A 269 17.83 5.00 11.34
C ALA A 269 17.24 3.92 12.24
N LEU A 270 17.25 4.15 13.55
CA LEU A 270 16.52 3.37 14.55
C LEU A 270 15.32 4.19 14.99
N VAL A 271 14.12 3.65 14.83
CA VAL A 271 12.86 4.27 15.26
C VAL A 271 12.24 3.39 16.32
N ALA A 272 11.85 3.97 17.45
CA ALA A 272 11.09 3.29 18.48
C ALA A 272 9.81 4.07 18.76
N GLY A 273 8.68 3.37 18.84
CA GLY A 273 7.37 3.96 19.01
C GLY A 273 6.55 3.29 20.11
N ILE A 274 5.67 4.05 20.73
CA ILE A 274 4.60 3.56 21.60
C ILE A 274 3.30 4.20 21.14
N ARG A 275 2.28 3.37 20.90
CA ARG A 275 0.93 3.80 20.53
C ARG A 275 -0.06 3.31 21.58
N ALA A 276 -1.03 4.12 21.92
CA ALA A 276 -2.17 3.74 22.75
C ALA A 276 -3.45 3.87 21.92
N ASN A 277 -4.29 2.86 21.97
CA ASN A 277 -5.60 2.84 21.32
C ASN A 277 -6.68 2.68 22.38
N ILE A 278 -7.71 3.52 22.32
CA ILE A 278 -8.85 3.52 23.23
C ILE A 278 -10.11 3.39 22.38
N GLU A 279 -10.87 2.35 22.61
CA GLU A 279 -12.15 2.07 21.94
C GLU A 279 -13.31 2.33 22.91
N PHE A 280 -14.29 3.16 22.48
CA PHE A 280 -15.45 3.53 23.28
C PHE A 280 -16.72 2.87 22.79
#